data_94969b38f10184f56e08c075aa80e253
#
_entry.id   94969b38f10184f56e08c075aa80e253
#
_cell.length_a   1.000
_cell.length_b   1.000
_cell.length_c   1.000
_cell.angle_alpha   90.00
_cell.angle_beta   90.00
_cell.angle_gamma   90.00
#
_symmetry.space_group_name_H-M   'P 1'
#
loop_
_entity.id
_entity.type
_entity.pdbx_description
1 polymer ?
#
loop_
_entity_poly.entity_id
_entity_poly.type
_entity_poly.pdbx_seq_one_letter_code
_entity_poly.pdbx_strand_id
1 'polypeptide(L)'
;MNVVTGFDFPDAGRVELEGREITSWPAHRRGRAGLVRTFQHGHLFRGLTVRENVEVAALGAGAGPGAARRRAGELLGLLGLAAQAERPAAILPHGDERKLGVARALATNPRFVLMDEPAAGLHEAEVPEFAAVVRAVRDDHDAGVLLIDHNVGLIMEVCDRIHVLDQGRTLAQGTPDEIRQNLDVTTAYLGVSVATEEVVEEMTDDD
;
A
#
# COMPACT_ATOMS: atom_id res chain seq x y z
N MET A 1 -3.56 9.90 -5.54
CA MET A 1 -2.61 8.95 -6.17
C MET A 1 -2.30 9.24 -7.63
N ASN A 2 -3.29 9.42 -8.52
CA ASN A 2 -3.05 9.57 -9.97
C ASN A 2 -2.05 10.67 -10.35
N VAL A 3 -2.16 11.85 -9.72
CA VAL A 3 -1.24 12.97 -9.94
C VAL A 3 0.21 12.60 -9.55
N VAL A 4 0.41 11.95 -8.39
CA VAL A 4 1.75 11.56 -7.93
C VAL A 4 2.38 10.50 -8.84
N THR A 5 1.57 9.62 -9.42
CA THR A 5 2.04 8.52 -10.28
C THR A 5 2.06 8.87 -11.78
N GLY A 6 1.60 10.06 -12.18
CA GLY A 6 1.66 10.55 -13.56
C GLY A 6 0.60 9.96 -14.50
N PHE A 7 -0.51 9.48 -13.94
CA PHE A 7 -1.71 9.13 -14.70
C PHE A 7 -2.62 10.34 -14.90
N ASP A 8 -2.39 11.39 -14.11
CA ASP A 8 -3.08 12.67 -14.20
C ASP A 8 -2.09 13.81 -13.91
N PHE A 9 -2.46 15.06 -14.26
CA PHE A 9 -1.62 16.23 -14.02
C PHE A 9 -2.32 17.18 -13.06
N PRO A 10 -1.57 17.86 -12.16
CA PRO A 10 -2.17 18.83 -11.26
C PRO A 10 -2.52 20.13 -11.99
N ASP A 11 -3.61 20.78 -11.60
CA ASP A 11 -3.96 22.12 -12.08
C ASP A 11 -2.98 23.18 -11.55
N ALA A 12 -2.38 22.93 -10.38
CA ALA A 12 -1.38 23.80 -9.77
C ALA A 12 -0.46 22.98 -8.85
N GLY A 13 0.67 23.55 -8.48
CA GLY A 13 1.67 22.90 -7.64
C GLY A 13 2.65 22.05 -8.45
N ARG A 14 3.51 21.31 -7.74
CA ARG A 14 4.54 20.46 -8.35
C ARG A 14 4.69 19.14 -7.61
N VAL A 15 5.17 18.14 -8.33
CA VAL A 15 5.57 16.84 -7.79
C VAL A 15 7.08 16.73 -7.92
N GLU A 16 7.75 16.44 -6.80
CA GLU A 16 9.18 16.24 -6.73
C GLU A 16 9.51 14.82 -6.27
N LEU A 17 10.51 14.21 -6.86
CA LEU A 17 11.07 12.94 -6.48
C LEU A 17 12.56 13.16 -6.22
N GLU A 18 13.00 13.03 -4.96
CA GLU A 18 14.38 13.23 -4.53
C GLU A 18 15.00 14.55 -5.01
N GLY A 19 14.26 15.63 -4.83
CA GLY A 19 14.68 16.98 -5.22
C GLY A 19 14.60 17.26 -6.72
N ARG A 20 14.14 16.30 -7.53
CA ARG A 20 13.93 16.49 -8.97
C ARG A 20 12.46 16.68 -9.27
N GLU A 21 12.14 17.76 -9.97
CA GLU A 21 10.78 17.98 -10.43
C GLU A 21 10.38 16.96 -11.50
N ILE A 22 9.25 16.26 -11.27
CA ILE A 22 8.70 15.23 -12.15
C ILE A 22 7.25 15.52 -12.56
N THR A 23 6.76 16.74 -12.32
CA THR A 23 5.34 17.12 -12.54
C THR A 23 4.85 16.75 -13.94
N SER A 24 5.63 17.03 -14.97
CA SER A 24 5.30 16.76 -16.38
C SER A 24 5.66 15.34 -16.85
N TRP A 25 6.20 14.47 -15.97
CA TRP A 25 6.59 13.15 -16.41
C TRP A 25 5.38 12.20 -16.46
N PRO A 26 5.21 11.45 -17.56
CA PRO A 26 4.20 10.42 -17.66
C PRO A 26 4.53 9.24 -16.75
N ALA A 27 3.51 8.43 -16.40
CA ALA A 27 3.61 7.33 -15.46
C ALA A 27 4.77 6.36 -15.74
N HIS A 28 4.99 5.97 -17.00
CA HIS A 28 6.08 5.04 -17.35
C HIS A 28 7.48 5.60 -17.05
N ARG A 29 7.67 6.93 -17.13
CA ARG A 29 8.94 7.58 -16.81
C ARG A 29 9.14 7.65 -15.30
N ARG A 30 8.07 7.89 -14.52
CA ARG A 30 8.12 7.85 -13.04
C ARG A 30 8.39 6.43 -12.54
N GLY A 31 7.75 5.41 -13.16
CA GLY A 31 8.04 4.01 -12.85
C GLY A 31 9.50 3.63 -13.08
N ARG A 32 10.11 4.06 -14.19
CA ARG A 32 11.55 3.84 -14.44
C ARG A 32 12.46 4.60 -13.49
N ALA A 33 11.98 5.68 -12.88
CA ALA A 33 12.70 6.41 -11.84
C ALA A 33 12.51 5.80 -10.44
N GLY A 34 11.80 4.66 -10.34
CA GLY A 34 11.60 3.92 -9.11
C GLY A 34 10.34 4.29 -8.32
N LEU A 35 9.43 5.09 -8.89
CA LEU A 35 8.15 5.43 -8.28
C LEU A 35 7.06 4.52 -8.85
N VAL A 36 6.69 3.47 -8.14
CA VAL A 36 5.78 2.42 -8.60
C VAL A 36 4.51 2.41 -7.77
N ARG A 37 3.39 2.00 -8.37
CA ARG A 37 2.09 1.89 -7.72
C ARG A 37 1.55 0.48 -7.81
N THR A 38 0.96 -0.02 -6.73
CA THR A 38 0.00 -1.12 -6.78
C THR A 38 -1.38 -0.58 -7.15
N PHE A 39 -2.19 -1.39 -7.83
CA PHE A 39 -3.54 -0.99 -8.22
C PHE A 39 -4.57 -1.76 -7.39
N GLN A 40 -5.64 -1.09 -7.00
CA GLN A 40 -6.73 -1.60 -6.17
C GLN A 40 -7.30 -2.95 -6.69
N HIS A 41 -7.38 -3.13 -7.99
CA HIS A 41 -7.84 -4.38 -8.63
C HIS A 41 -6.68 -5.22 -9.22
N GLY A 42 -5.45 -5.05 -8.72
CA GLY A 42 -4.26 -5.82 -9.10
C GLY A 42 -3.81 -5.68 -10.56
N HIS A 43 -4.70 -5.38 -11.50
CA HIS A 43 -4.44 -5.39 -12.96
C HIS A 43 -3.53 -6.55 -13.38
N LEU A 44 -3.85 -7.75 -12.88
CA LEU A 44 -3.08 -8.96 -13.15
C LEU A 44 -3.26 -9.40 -14.61
N PHE A 45 -2.22 -9.92 -15.17
CA PHE A 45 -2.31 -10.66 -16.43
C PHE A 45 -2.95 -12.01 -16.15
N ARG A 46 -4.29 -12.08 -16.19
CA ARG A 46 -5.08 -13.25 -15.79
C ARG A 46 -4.80 -14.49 -16.62
N GLY A 47 -4.35 -14.33 -17.88
CA GLY A 47 -3.94 -15.41 -18.75
C GLY A 47 -2.53 -15.97 -18.48
N LEU A 48 -1.78 -15.35 -17.58
CA LEU A 48 -0.45 -15.78 -17.17
C LEU A 48 -0.50 -16.47 -15.81
N THR A 49 0.52 -17.28 -15.52
CA THR A 49 0.74 -17.83 -14.19
C THR A 49 1.12 -16.74 -13.18
N VAL A 50 1.06 -17.05 -11.89
CA VAL A 50 1.51 -16.20 -10.80
C VAL A 50 2.99 -15.80 -11.02
N ARG A 51 3.85 -16.75 -11.36
CA ARG A 51 5.27 -16.51 -11.66
C ARG A 51 5.45 -15.59 -12.85
N GLU A 52 4.79 -15.88 -13.97
CA GLU A 52 4.92 -15.08 -15.20
C GLU A 52 4.47 -13.63 -15.00
N ASN A 53 3.46 -13.38 -14.15
CA ASN A 53 3.07 -12.02 -13.79
C ASN A 53 4.22 -11.21 -13.18
N VAL A 54 5.03 -11.83 -12.34
CA VAL A 54 6.19 -11.20 -11.70
C VAL A 54 7.36 -11.08 -12.67
N GLU A 55 7.62 -12.13 -13.46
CA GLU A 55 8.67 -12.15 -14.50
C GLU A 55 8.48 -11.03 -15.52
N VAL A 56 7.24 -10.83 -16.01
CA VAL A 56 6.91 -9.76 -16.98
C VAL A 56 7.22 -8.38 -16.39
N ALA A 57 6.95 -8.16 -15.12
CA ALA A 57 7.27 -6.89 -14.46
C ALA A 57 8.80 -6.67 -14.39
N ALA A 58 9.56 -7.67 -14.01
CA ALA A 58 11.02 -7.61 -13.97
C ALA A 58 11.64 -7.39 -15.36
N LEU A 59 11.13 -8.10 -16.38
CA LEU A 59 11.55 -7.93 -17.78
C LEU A 59 11.26 -6.50 -18.28
N GLY A 60 10.07 -5.96 -17.95
CA GLY A 60 9.68 -4.60 -18.30
C GLY A 60 10.57 -3.53 -17.64
N ALA A 61 11.18 -3.86 -16.50
CA ALA A 61 12.18 -3.03 -15.82
C ALA A 61 13.61 -3.22 -16.38
N GLY A 62 13.82 -4.10 -17.35
CA GLY A 62 15.09 -4.32 -18.01
C GLY A 62 15.91 -5.52 -17.50
N ALA A 63 15.34 -6.34 -16.63
CA ALA A 63 16.00 -7.59 -16.22
C ALA A 63 16.11 -8.58 -17.40
N GLY A 64 17.20 -9.33 -17.47
CA GLY A 64 17.29 -10.45 -18.38
C GLY A 64 16.43 -11.65 -17.91
N PRO A 65 16.06 -12.59 -18.81
CA PRO A 65 15.11 -13.68 -18.50
C PRO A 65 15.50 -14.51 -17.27
N GLY A 66 16.77 -14.88 -17.14
CA GLY A 66 17.27 -15.64 -15.99
C GLY A 66 17.19 -14.85 -14.67
N ALA A 67 17.46 -13.55 -14.70
CA ALA A 67 17.35 -12.68 -13.53
C ALA A 67 15.87 -12.47 -13.16
N ALA A 68 15.00 -12.25 -14.14
CA ALA A 68 13.56 -12.10 -13.91
C ALA A 68 12.97 -13.35 -13.23
N ARG A 69 13.34 -14.56 -13.70
CA ARG A 69 12.88 -15.82 -13.11
C ARG A 69 13.35 -16.00 -11.67
N ARG A 70 14.64 -15.72 -11.38
CA ARG A 70 15.16 -15.77 -9.99
C ARG A 70 14.41 -14.78 -9.09
N ARG A 71 14.32 -13.53 -9.53
CA ARG A 71 13.62 -12.48 -8.80
C ARG A 71 12.17 -12.83 -8.50
N ALA A 72 11.46 -13.42 -9.49
CA ALA A 72 10.10 -13.89 -9.29
C ALA A 72 10.04 -14.98 -8.21
N GLY A 73 10.95 -15.96 -8.22
CA GLY A 73 11.00 -17.01 -7.20
C GLY A 73 11.24 -16.45 -5.79
N GLU A 74 12.18 -15.51 -5.64
CA GLU A 74 12.50 -14.85 -4.37
C GLU A 74 11.28 -14.09 -3.83
N LEU A 75 10.64 -13.24 -4.65
CA LEU A 75 9.50 -12.44 -4.26
C LEU A 75 8.26 -13.27 -3.94
N LEU A 76 8.00 -14.33 -4.71
CA LEU A 76 6.90 -15.24 -4.42
C LEU A 76 7.15 -16.04 -3.13
N GLY A 77 8.40 -16.39 -2.85
CA GLY A 77 8.79 -16.98 -1.57
C GLY A 77 8.54 -16.03 -0.39
N LEU A 78 9.00 -14.80 -0.50
CA LEU A 78 8.82 -13.75 0.53
C LEU A 78 7.33 -13.49 0.84
N LEU A 79 6.48 -13.47 -0.17
CA LEU A 79 5.07 -13.14 -0.05
C LEU A 79 4.15 -14.36 0.16
N GLY A 80 4.72 -15.55 0.40
CA GLY A 80 3.96 -16.77 0.67
C GLY A 80 3.25 -17.36 -0.55
N LEU A 81 3.60 -16.94 -1.77
CA LEU A 81 2.96 -17.37 -3.02
C LEU A 81 3.72 -18.47 -3.76
N ALA A 82 4.82 -19.00 -3.19
CA ALA A 82 5.68 -19.98 -3.86
C ALA A 82 4.93 -21.25 -4.32
N ALA A 83 4.03 -21.77 -3.47
CA ALA A 83 3.22 -22.97 -3.78
C ALA A 83 2.22 -22.75 -4.94
N GLN A 84 1.89 -21.49 -5.24
CA GLN A 84 0.93 -21.09 -6.27
C GLN A 84 1.62 -20.61 -7.55
N ALA A 85 2.95 -20.60 -7.60
CA ALA A 85 3.74 -19.98 -8.67
C ALA A 85 3.32 -20.39 -10.09
N GLU A 86 3.02 -21.67 -10.30
CA GLU A 86 2.65 -22.22 -11.62
C GLU A 86 1.13 -22.21 -11.87
N ARG A 87 0.32 -21.71 -10.91
CA ARG A 87 -1.13 -21.62 -11.09
C ARG A 87 -1.49 -20.40 -11.93
N PRO A 88 -2.61 -20.43 -12.69
CA PRO A 88 -3.14 -19.25 -13.36
C PRO A 88 -3.47 -18.15 -12.35
N ALA A 89 -3.07 -16.90 -12.62
CA ALA A 89 -3.38 -15.77 -11.74
C ALA A 89 -4.89 -15.50 -11.63
N ALA A 90 -5.68 -15.94 -12.61
CA ALA A 90 -7.14 -15.76 -12.64
C ALA A 90 -7.90 -16.45 -11.50
N ILE A 91 -7.29 -17.45 -10.85
CA ILE A 91 -7.95 -18.27 -9.80
C ILE A 91 -7.44 -17.97 -8.40
N LEU A 92 -6.63 -16.92 -8.24
CA LEU A 92 -6.13 -16.52 -6.92
C LEU A 92 -7.27 -15.95 -6.06
N PRO A 93 -7.28 -16.24 -4.74
CA PRO A 93 -8.05 -15.49 -3.76
C PRO A 93 -7.66 -14.01 -3.75
N HIS A 94 -8.56 -13.13 -3.29
CA HIS A 94 -8.32 -11.69 -3.27
C HIS A 94 -7.07 -11.27 -2.48
N GLY A 95 -6.82 -11.88 -1.32
CA GLY A 95 -5.61 -11.61 -0.53
C GLY A 95 -4.34 -11.94 -1.32
N ASP A 96 -4.31 -13.07 -2.01
CA ASP A 96 -3.18 -13.49 -2.84
C ASP A 96 -3.03 -12.66 -4.12
N GLU A 97 -4.13 -12.20 -4.73
CA GLU A 97 -4.08 -11.23 -5.85
C GLU A 97 -3.36 -9.94 -5.44
N ARG A 98 -3.58 -9.46 -4.20
CA ARG A 98 -2.91 -8.27 -3.66
C ARG A 98 -1.44 -8.49 -3.42
N LYS A 99 -1.09 -9.61 -2.79
CA LYS A 99 0.32 -10.01 -2.61
C LYS A 99 1.04 -10.12 -3.97
N LEU A 100 0.38 -10.68 -4.98
CA LEU A 100 0.92 -10.73 -6.33
C LEU A 100 1.10 -9.34 -6.94
N GLY A 101 0.18 -8.41 -6.69
CA GLY A 101 0.31 -7.00 -7.08
C GLY A 101 1.56 -6.35 -6.46
N VAL A 102 1.82 -6.62 -5.17
CA VAL A 102 3.04 -6.17 -4.47
C VAL A 102 4.28 -6.84 -5.07
N ALA A 103 4.25 -8.16 -5.31
CA ALA A 103 5.37 -8.88 -5.95
C ALA A 103 5.75 -8.26 -7.30
N ARG A 104 4.76 -7.91 -8.12
CA ARG A 104 4.97 -7.24 -9.41
C ARG A 104 5.59 -5.85 -9.25
N ALA A 105 5.15 -5.08 -8.28
CA ALA A 105 5.75 -3.78 -7.97
C ALA A 105 7.23 -3.95 -7.56
N LEU A 106 7.51 -4.85 -6.62
CA LEU A 106 8.87 -5.13 -6.13
C LEU A 106 9.80 -5.70 -7.21
N ALA A 107 9.26 -6.43 -8.20
CA ALA A 107 10.04 -6.99 -9.29
C ALA A 107 10.73 -5.92 -10.15
N THR A 108 10.22 -4.69 -10.12
CA THR A 108 10.82 -3.55 -10.84
C THR A 108 11.96 -2.87 -10.06
N ASN A 109 12.29 -3.36 -8.87
CA ASN A 109 13.28 -2.76 -7.96
C ASN A 109 12.97 -1.28 -7.64
N PRO A 110 11.78 -0.99 -7.06
CA PRO A 110 11.34 0.37 -6.82
C PRO A 110 12.11 1.01 -5.67
N ARG A 111 12.19 2.35 -5.69
CA ARG A 111 12.62 3.18 -4.55
C ARG A 111 11.43 3.59 -3.68
N PHE A 112 10.25 3.73 -4.30
CA PHE A 112 9.00 4.06 -3.61
C PHE A 112 7.86 3.23 -4.18
N VAL A 113 7.08 2.64 -3.29
CA VAL A 113 5.86 1.90 -3.62
C VAL A 113 4.65 2.65 -3.08
N LEU A 114 3.74 3.03 -3.95
CA LEU A 114 2.48 3.65 -3.59
C LEU A 114 1.39 2.58 -3.55
N MET A 115 0.74 2.41 -2.42
CA MET A 115 -0.34 1.44 -2.21
C MET A 115 -1.66 2.17 -2.00
N ASP A 116 -2.63 1.91 -2.88
CA ASP A 116 -3.94 2.55 -2.88
C ASP A 116 -4.99 1.55 -2.42
N GLU A 117 -5.53 1.76 -1.23
CA GLU A 117 -6.51 0.91 -0.55
C GLU A 117 -6.15 -0.59 -0.60
N PRO A 118 -4.94 -0.98 -0.21
CA PRO A 118 -4.52 -2.37 -0.31
C PRO A 118 -5.28 -3.32 0.64
N ALA A 119 -5.87 -2.81 1.72
CA ALA A 119 -6.68 -3.60 2.64
C ALA A 119 -8.15 -3.73 2.19
N ALA A 120 -8.61 -3.00 1.17
CA ALA A 120 -10.01 -3.06 0.75
C ALA A 120 -10.41 -4.49 0.32
N GLY A 121 -11.43 -5.06 0.97
CA GLY A 121 -11.92 -6.42 0.69
C GLY A 121 -11.10 -7.55 1.30
N LEU A 122 -10.09 -7.26 2.12
CA LEU A 122 -9.47 -8.25 3.01
C LEU A 122 -10.40 -8.55 4.19
N HIS A 123 -10.44 -9.80 4.62
CA HIS A 123 -11.06 -10.14 5.89
C HIS A 123 -10.18 -9.63 7.05
N GLU A 124 -10.79 -9.33 8.18
CA GLU A 124 -10.09 -8.81 9.35
C GLU A 124 -8.90 -9.69 9.77
N ALA A 125 -9.05 -11.02 9.65
CA ALA A 125 -8.00 -12.00 9.91
C ALA A 125 -6.81 -11.94 8.92
N GLU A 126 -6.98 -11.36 7.73
CA GLU A 126 -5.94 -11.25 6.69
C GLU A 126 -5.12 -9.95 6.84
N VAL A 127 -5.64 -8.96 7.57
CA VAL A 127 -5.00 -7.64 7.72
C VAL A 127 -3.61 -7.75 8.38
N PRO A 128 -3.40 -8.53 9.48
CA PRO A 128 -2.08 -8.68 10.09
C PRO A 128 -1.05 -9.32 9.13
N GLU A 129 -1.46 -10.28 8.31
CA GLU A 129 -0.59 -10.89 7.31
C GLU A 129 -0.20 -9.87 6.24
N PHE A 130 -1.15 -9.05 5.80
CA PHE A 130 -0.85 -7.98 4.85
C PHE A 130 0.03 -6.87 5.46
N ALA A 131 -0.16 -6.55 6.74
CA ALA A 131 0.72 -5.65 7.48
C ALA A 131 2.18 -6.13 7.47
N ALA A 132 2.39 -7.45 7.64
CA ALA A 132 3.72 -8.05 7.51
C ALA A 132 4.31 -7.88 6.09
N VAL A 133 3.48 -7.99 5.04
CA VAL A 133 3.90 -7.70 3.65
C VAL A 133 4.36 -6.25 3.50
N VAL A 134 3.61 -5.28 4.03
CA VAL A 134 3.98 -3.86 3.96
C VAL A 134 5.32 -3.59 4.66
N ARG A 135 5.52 -4.18 5.85
CA ARG A 135 6.79 -4.09 6.58
C ARG A 135 7.95 -4.70 5.78
N ALA A 136 7.76 -5.89 5.18
CA ALA A 136 8.78 -6.51 4.36
C ALA A 136 9.19 -5.66 3.14
N VAL A 137 8.26 -4.92 2.54
CA VAL A 137 8.57 -3.96 1.45
C VAL A 137 9.53 -2.89 1.93
N ARG A 138 9.31 -2.34 3.12
CA ARG A 138 10.17 -1.32 3.73
C ARG A 138 11.52 -1.90 4.15
N ASP A 139 11.51 -2.99 4.91
CA ASP A 139 12.67 -3.48 5.65
C ASP A 139 13.61 -4.33 4.77
N ASP A 140 13.05 -5.19 3.90
CA ASP A 140 13.82 -6.11 3.08
C ASP A 140 14.20 -5.54 1.70
N HIS A 141 13.47 -4.51 1.23
CA HIS A 141 13.70 -3.91 -0.09
C HIS A 141 14.15 -2.45 -0.05
N ASP A 142 14.32 -1.87 1.16
CA ASP A 142 14.73 -0.46 1.34
C ASP A 142 13.88 0.51 0.49
N ALA A 143 12.60 0.20 0.37
CA ALA A 143 11.66 0.98 -0.42
C ALA A 143 10.76 1.83 0.49
N GLY A 144 10.70 3.13 0.23
CA GLY A 144 9.70 3.99 0.87
C GLY A 144 8.28 3.55 0.49
N VAL A 145 7.38 3.46 1.46
CA VAL A 145 5.97 3.10 1.21
C VAL A 145 5.08 4.30 1.48
N LEU A 146 4.26 4.66 0.50
CA LEU A 146 3.13 5.57 0.69
C LEU A 146 1.84 4.74 0.62
N LEU A 147 1.17 4.62 1.76
CA LEU A 147 -0.05 3.86 1.92
C LEU A 147 -1.25 4.81 2.04
N ILE A 148 -2.29 4.60 1.23
CA ILE A 148 -3.60 5.23 1.41
C ILE A 148 -4.59 4.11 1.70
N ASP A 149 -5.24 4.16 2.85
CA ASP A 149 -6.26 3.18 3.23
C ASP A 149 -7.27 3.83 4.20
N HIS A 150 -8.43 3.23 4.31
CA HIS A 150 -9.44 3.57 5.32
C HIS A 150 -9.42 2.59 6.50
N ASN A 151 -8.60 1.54 6.45
CA ASN A 151 -8.38 0.64 7.58
C ASN A 151 -7.41 1.27 8.58
N VAL A 152 -7.97 1.92 9.60
CA VAL A 152 -7.21 2.63 10.63
C VAL A 152 -6.24 1.69 11.36
N GLY A 153 -6.65 0.43 11.62
CA GLY A 153 -5.81 -0.57 12.28
C GLY A 153 -4.52 -0.83 11.50
N LEU A 154 -4.63 -1.07 10.18
CA LEU A 154 -3.47 -1.26 9.31
C LEU A 154 -2.57 -0.02 9.31
N ILE A 155 -3.15 1.17 9.13
CA ILE A 155 -2.39 2.43 9.10
C ILE A 155 -1.59 2.62 10.39
N MET A 156 -2.25 2.46 11.54
CA MET A 156 -1.60 2.63 12.86
C MET A 156 -0.51 1.60 13.12
N GLU A 157 -0.60 0.41 12.51
CA GLU A 157 0.35 -0.68 12.71
C GLU A 157 1.62 -0.55 11.86
N VAL A 158 1.50 -0.01 10.63
CA VAL A 158 2.61 -0.07 9.66
C VAL A 158 3.24 1.27 9.33
N CYS A 159 2.57 2.40 9.61
CA CYS A 159 3.07 3.72 9.23
C CYS A 159 3.94 4.35 10.31
N ASP A 160 5.08 4.92 9.91
CA ASP A 160 5.94 5.73 10.79
C ASP A 160 5.37 7.16 10.95
N ARG A 161 4.66 7.66 9.93
CA ARG A 161 3.97 8.96 9.92
C ARG A 161 2.64 8.84 9.18
N ILE A 162 1.65 9.54 9.69
CA ILE A 162 0.30 9.55 9.15
C ILE A 162 -0.07 10.98 8.78
N HIS A 163 -0.71 11.14 7.62
CA HIS A 163 -1.30 12.38 7.16
C HIS A 163 -2.80 12.17 6.96
N VAL A 164 -3.59 12.79 7.81
CA VAL A 164 -5.05 12.67 7.77
C VAL A 164 -5.62 13.77 6.89
N LEU A 165 -6.43 13.38 5.90
CA LEU A 165 -7.13 14.29 5.01
C LEU A 165 -8.63 14.22 5.27
N ASP A 166 -9.25 15.38 5.39
CA ASP A 166 -10.71 15.53 5.38
C ASP A 166 -11.12 16.48 4.26
N GLN A 167 -12.01 16.05 3.37
CA GLN A 167 -12.48 16.79 2.19
C GLN A 167 -11.35 17.46 1.39
N GLY A 168 -10.21 16.75 1.25
CA GLY A 168 -9.05 17.23 0.50
C GLY A 168 -8.18 18.26 1.25
N ARG A 169 -8.45 18.53 2.52
CA ARG A 169 -7.64 19.39 3.38
C ARG A 169 -6.91 18.58 4.44
N THR A 170 -5.73 19.01 4.82
CA THR A 170 -5.00 18.42 5.94
C THR A 170 -5.76 18.68 7.23
N LEU A 171 -6.21 17.62 7.90
CA LEU A 171 -6.80 17.67 9.22
C LEU A 171 -5.73 17.55 10.29
N ALA A 172 -4.84 16.55 10.15
CA ALA A 172 -3.75 16.30 11.08
C ALA A 172 -2.59 15.61 10.39
N GLN A 173 -1.39 15.69 10.98
CA GLN A 173 -0.24 14.88 10.58
C GLN A 173 0.65 14.64 11.82
N GLY A 174 1.21 13.43 11.91
CA GLY A 174 2.05 13.04 13.04
C GLY A 174 2.40 11.57 13.03
N THR A 175 2.97 11.09 14.12
CA THR A 175 3.16 9.67 14.42
C THR A 175 1.81 9.00 14.73
N PRO A 176 1.72 7.66 14.68
CA PRO A 176 0.50 6.94 15.07
C PRO A 176 -0.03 7.35 16.46
N ASP A 177 0.84 7.56 17.44
CA ASP A 177 0.44 7.95 18.79
C ASP A 177 -0.11 9.39 18.86
N GLU A 178 0.50 10.33 18.13
CA GLU A 178 -0.01 11.69 18.02
C GLU A 178 -1.38 11.74 17.33
N ILE A 179 -1.57 10.93 16.29
CA ILE A 179 -2.85 10.84 15.56
C ILE A 179 -3.93 10.21 16.42
N ARG A 180 -3.61 9.18 17.21
CA ARG A 180 -4.56 8.52 18.12
C ARG A 180 -5.09 9.47 19.21
N GLN A 181 -4.27 10.41 19.66
CA GLN A 181 -4.61 11.39 20.67
C GLN A 181 -5.27 12.66 20.10
N ASN A 182 -5.36 12.80 18.79
CA ASN A 182 -5.92 13.97 18.14
C ASN A 182 -7.45 13.94 18.15
N LEU A 183 -8.08 14.87 18.87
CA LEU A 183 -9.54 14.92 19.03
C LEU A 183 -10.28 15.15 17.71
N ASP A 184 -9.73 15.96 16.80
CA ASP A 184 -10.38 16.22 15.51
C ASP A 184 -10.41 14.95 14.65
N VAL A 185 -9.33 14.16 14.69
CA VAL A 185 -9.27 12.86 13.99
C VAL A 185 -10.20 11.86 14.64
N THR A 186 -10.22 11.78 15.96
CA THR A 186 -11.11 10.88 16.70
C THR A 186 -12.57 11.18 16.39
N THR A 187 -12.94 12.44 16.36
CA THR A 187 -14.31 12.87 16.02
C THR A 187 -14.67 12.56 14.57
N ALA A 188 -13.76 12.82 13.63
CA ALA A 188 -14.04 12.67 12.19
C ALA A 188 -14.04 11.22 11.69
N TYR A 189 -13.16 10.36 12.25
CA TYR A 189 -12.90 9.02 11.72
C TYR A 189 -13.19 7.87 12.68
N LEU A 190 -13.04 8.07 13.99
CA LEU A 190 -13.21 6.99 14.97
C LEU A 190 -14.62 6.97 15.58
N GLY A 191 -15.46 7.95 15.20
CA GLY A 191 -16.83 8.06 15.69
C GLY A 191 -16.87 8.18 17.22
N VAL A 192 -17.78 8.97 17.76
CA VAL A 192 -17.98 9.19 19.20
C VAL A 192 -18.17 7.84 19.93
N SER A 193 -17.08 7.18 20.27
CA SER A 193 -17.09 5.97 21.12
C SER A 193 -16.41 6.21 22.47
N VAL A 194 -15.90 7.42 22.72
CA VAL A 194 -15.19 7.75 23.98
C VAL A 194 -16.08 8.50 24.96
N ALA A 195 -17.27 8.93 24.56
CA ALA A 195 -18.15 9.74 25.41
C ALA A 195 -19.23 8.94 26.19
N THR A 196 -19.22 7.60 26.14
CA THR A 196 -20.25 6.77 26.79
C THR A 196 -19.75 5.87 27.91
N GLU A 197 -18.45 5.75 28.12
CA GLU A 197 -17.94 4.93 29.24
C GLU A 197 -17.74 5.74 30.54
N GLU A 198 -17.46 7.04 30.46
CA GLU A 198 -17.32 7.86 31.70
C GLU A 198 -18.65 8.34 32.28
N VAL A 199 -19.75 8.34 31.53
CA VAL A 199 -21.05 8.82 32.04
C VAL A 199 -21.89 7.72 32.68
N VAL A 200 -21.56 6.45 32.48
CA VAL A 200 -22.28 5.31 33.07
C VAL A 200 -21.78 4.94 34.47
N GLU A 201 -20.53 5.27 34.82
CA GLU A 201 -20.00 5.03 36.17
C GLU A 201 -20.47 6.07 37.22
N GLU A 202 -20.86 7.28 36.83
CA GLU A 202 -21.37 8.30 37.77
C GLU A 202 -22.86 8.19 38.12
N MET A 203 -23.61 7.30 37.44
CA MET A 203 -25.07 7.15 37.67
C MET A 203 -25.46 5.90 38.46
N THR A 204 -24.52 5.12 38.96
CA THR A 204 -24.81 3.90 39.74
C THR A 204 -24.41 3.94 41.21
N ASP A 205 -23.96 5.11 41.71
CA ASP A 205 -23.56 5.25 43.12
C ASP A 205 -24.53 6.12 43.97
N ASP A 206 -25.80 6.24 43.58
CA ASP A 206 -26.84 6.85 44.42
C ASP A 206 -28.10 5.96 44.45
N ASP A 207 -28.07 4.88 45.27
CA ASP A 207 -29.25 4.33 45.98
C ASP A 207 -28.80 3.36 47.11
#